data_3b286e7cc4baf612257a807dd3329bad
#
_entry.id   3b286e7cc4baf612257a807dd3329bad
#
_cell.length_a   1.000
_cell.length_b   1.000
_cell.length_c   1.000
_cell.angle_alpha   90.00
_cell.angle_beta   90.00
_cell.angle_gamma   90.00
#
_symmetry.space_group_name_H-M   'P 1'
#
loop_
_entity.id
_entity.type
_entity.pdbx_description
1 polymer ?
#
loop_
_entity_poly.entity_id
_entity_poly.type
_entity_poly.pdbx_seq_one_letter_code
_entity_poly.pdbx_strand_id
1 'polypeptide(L)'
;MKLTPKVTYNTANIHRIEADIRKALIKTADAVKTDVQQSQTMPFYSGDEHEGGQLQNRSTFVDDSKASSGKVLVVTDTPYARRLYFHPEYKFSTRDNPNAGGAWFEPYISGAKKDYAKKVFARFMQNSLGG
;
A
#
# COMPACT_ATOMS: atom_id res chain seq x y z
N MET A 1 44.41 8.47 -29.65
CA MET A 1 44.35 7.97 -28.28
C MET A 1 42.90 7.91 -27.82
N LYS A 2 42.46 6.74 -27.43
CA LYS A 2 41.09 6.55 -26.86
C LYS A 2 41.13 6.72 -25.36
N LEU A 3 40.30 7.65 -24.84
CA LEU A 3 40.07 7.78 -23.41
C LEU A 3 38.79 6.97 -23.07
N THR A 4 38.98 5.92 -22.29
CA THR A 4 37.83 5.12 -21.81
C THR A 4 37.50 5.55 -20.39
N PRO A 5 36.36 6.19 -20.14
CA PRO A 5 35.98 6.55 -18.78
C PRO A 5 35.81 5.29 -17.95
N LYS A 6 36.40 5.29 -16.76
CA LYS A 6 36.30 4.18 -15.82
C LYS A 6 35.38 4.61 -14.70
N VAL A 7 34.23 3.92 -14.57
CA VAL A 7 33.27 4.16 -13.49
C VAL A 7 33.43 3.06 -12.45
N THR A 8 33.68 3.48 -11.22
CA THR A 8 33.80 2.56 -10.09
C THR A 8 32.62 2.73 -9.18
N TYR A 9 31.93 1.63 -8.87
CA TYR A 9 30.80 1.62 -7.97
C TYR A 9 31.23 1.17 -6.57
N ASN A 10 30.72 1.86 -5.56
CA ASN A 10 30.85 1.38 -4.19
C ASN A 10 29.74 0.33 -3.92
N THR A 11 30.10 -0.94 -4.06
CA THR A 11 29.19 -2.06 -3.93
C THR A 11 28.50 -2.10 -2.56
N ALA A 12 29.22 -1.80 -1.48
CA ALA A 12 28.65 -1.78 -0.14
C ALA A 12 27.57 -0.72 0.01
N ASN A 13 27.78 0.48 -0.53
CA ASN A 13 26.77 1.55 -0.52
C ASN A 13 25.56 1.22 -1.38
N ILE A 14 25.76 0.58 -2.53
CA ILE A 14 24.68 0.12 -3.39
C ILE A 14 23.80 -0.87 -2.65
N HIS A 15 24.38 -1.88 -2.00
CA HIS A 15 23.63 -2.87 -1.20
C HIS A 15 22.87 -2.22 -0.06
N ARG A 16 23.46 -1.22 0.61
CA ARG A 16 22.78 -0.49 1.69
C ARG A 16 21.58 0.29 1.15
N ILE A 17 21.72 0.96 0.01
CA ILE A 17 20.63 1.72 -0.63
C ILE A 17 19.51 0.78 -1.05
N GLU A 18 19.83 -0.37 -1.63
CA GLU A 18 18.84 -1.40 -1.99
C GLU A 18 18.07 -1.88 -0.76
N ALA A 19 18.76 -2.11 0.36
CA ALA A 19 18.10 -2.49 1.62
C ALA A 19 17.19 -1.39 2.14
N ASP A 20 17.61 -0.13 2.06
CA ASP A 20 16.82 1.03 2.46
C ASP A 20 15.59 1.18 1.58
N ILE A 21 15.71 0.94 0.27
CA ILE A 21 14.58 0.96 -0.67
C ILE A 21 13.55 -0.11 -0.28
N ARG A 22 13.99 -1.34 -0.01
CA ARG A 22 13.07 -2.42 0.40
C ARG A 22 12.30 -2.05 1.68
N LYS A 23 13.02 -1.55 2.69
CA LYS A 23 12.40 -1.11 3.95
C LYS A 23 11.41 0.02 3.71
N ALA A 24 11.77 1.01 2.89
CA ALA A 24 10.92 2.15 2.58
C ALA A 24 9.66 1.70 1.81
N LEU A 25 9.78 0.76 0.88
CA LEU A 25 8.64 0.20 0.15
C LEU A 25 7.66 -0.50 1.09
N ILE A 26 8.16 -1.32 2.01
CA ILE A 26 7.32 -2.04 2.98
C ILE A 26 6.60 -1.05 3.89
N LYS A 27 7.33 -0.06 4.41
CA LYS A 27 6.74 1.00 5.25
C LYS A 27 5.71 1.83 4.50
N THR A 28 5.96 2.12 3.23
CA THR A 28 5.02 2.86 2.38
C THR A 28 3.74 2.06 2.16
N ALA A 29 3.85 0.78 1.84
CA ALA A 29 2.69 -0.10 1.68
C ALA A 29 1.89 -0.20 2.98
N ASP A 30 2.56 -0.30 4.12
CA ASP A 30 1.91 -0.31 5.43
C ASP A 30 1.19 1.00 5.72
N ALA A 31 1.77 2.14 5.35
CA ALA A 31 1.15 3.44 5.49
C ALA A 31 -0.11 3.57 4.60
N VAL A 32 -0.06 3.09 3.37
CA VAL A 32 -1.22 3.05 2.47
C VAL A 32 -2.32 2.16 3.05
N LYS A 33 -1.97 0.96 3.52
CA LYS A 33 -2.91 0.05 4.18
C LYS A 33 -3.61 0.74 5.35
N THR A 34 -2.85 1.37 6.22
CA THR A 34 -3.38 2.08 7.38
C THR A 34 -4.31 3.21 6.97
N ASP A 35 -3.94 4.00 5.96
CA ASP A 35 -4.76 5.10 5.48
C ASP A 35 -6.08 4.61 4.88
N VAL A 36 -6.05 3.52 4.10
CA VAL A 36 -7.27 2.89 3.59
C VAL A 36 -8.19 2.45 4.73
N GLN A 37 -7.62 1.79 5.73
CA GLN A 37 -8.40 1.32 6.89
C GLN A 37 -9.00 2.49 7.67
N GLN A 38 -8.24 3.55 7.90
CA GLN A 38 -8.68 4.71 8.66
C GLN A 38 -9.66 5.61 7.90
N SER A 39 -9.63 5.57 6.55
CA SER A 39 -10.55 6.37 5.74
C SER A 39 -12.00 5.84 5.77
N GLN A 40 -12.21 4.64 6.30
CA GLN A 40 -13.52 4.02 6.45
C GLN A 40 -14.28 3.88 5.12
N THR A 41 -13.53 3.65 4.05
CA THR A 41 -14.08 3.50 2.68
C THR A 41 -14.36 2.05 2.30
N MET A 42 -13.84 1.10 3.08
CA MET A 42 -14.08 -0.32 2.82
C MET A 42 -15.44 -0.76 3.40
N PRO A 43 -16.11 -1.70 2.75
CA PRO A 43 -17.33 -2.30 3.31
C PRO A 43 -17.06 -2.90 4.69
N PHE A 44 -17.90 -2.57 5.65
CA PHE A 44 -17.78 -3.01 7.02
C PHE A 44 -19.09 -3.65 7.45
N TYR A 45 -19.04 -4.89 7.86
CA TYR A 45 -20.20 -5.63 8.34
C TYR A 45 -19.96 -6.06 9.78
N SER A 46 -20.89 -5.67 10.65
CA SER A 46 -20.92 -6.09 12.05
C SER A 46 -22.26 -6.79 12.31
N GLY A 47 -22.38 -8.04 11.90
CA GLY A 47 -23.55 -8.86 12.18
C GLY A 47 -23.32 -9.72 13.42
N ASP A 48 -24.43 -10.25 13.96
CA ASP A 48 -24.41 -11.02 15.21
C ASP A 48 -23.56 -12.31 15.14
N GLU A 49 -23.33 -12.83 13.94
CA GLU A 49 -22.60 -14.08 13.73
C GLU A 49 -21.15 -13.91 13.26
N HIS A 50 -20.74 -12.68 12.94
CA HIS A 50 -19.40 -12.41 12.39
C HIS A 50 -18.77 -11.19 13.03
N GLU A 51 -17.46 -11.28 13.31
CA GLU A 51 -16.71 -10.10 13.70
C GLU A 51 -16.72 -9.04 12.60
N GLY A 52 -17.13 -7.84 12.96
CA GLY A 52 -17.13 -6.70 12.05
C GLY A 52 -15.73 -6.33 11.56
N GLY A 53 -15.66 -5.78 10.35
CA GLY A 53 -14.41 -5.27 9.81
C GLY A 53 -13.44 -6.32 9.31
N GLN A 54 -13.87 -7.56 9.09
CA GLN A 54 -12.99 -8.62 8.60
C GLN A 54 -12.31 -8.26 7.29
N LEU A 55 -13.05 -7.68 6.34
CA LEU A 55 -12.51 -7.24 5.07
C LEU A 55 -11.42 -6.17 5.26
N GLN A 56 -11.72 -5.16 6.09
CA GLN A 56 -10.82 -4.04 6.36
C GLN A 56 -9.62 -4.45 7.20
N ASN A 57 -9.84 -5.22 8.26
CA ASN A 57 -8.83 -5.42 9.29
C ASN A 57 -8.04 -6.71 9.14
N ARG A 58 -8.68 -7.80 8.73
CA ARG A 58 -8.04 -9.12 8.64
C ARG A 58 -7.62 -9.49 7.23
N SER A 59 -8.46 -9.17 6.26
CA SER A 59 -8.24 -9.57 4.87
C SER A 59 -7.44 -8.55 4.07
N THR A 60 -7.17 -7.38 4.64
CA THR A 60 -6.31 -6.35 4.02
C THR A 60 -4.93 -6.40 4.67
N PHE A 61 -3.92 -6.69 3.86
CA PHE A 61 -2.55 -6.88 4.35
C PHE A 61 -1.52 -6.43 3.31
N VAL A 62 -0.28 -6.29 3.79
CA VAL A 62 0.87 -6.00 2.92
C VAL A 62 1.52 -7.31 2.51
N ASP A 63 1.69 -7.50 1.21
CA ASP A 63 2.46 -8.60 0.64
C ASP A 63 3.84 -8.09 0.24
N ASP A 64 4.86 -8.46 1.01
CA ASP A 64 6.25 -8.07 0.80
C ASP A 64 7.11 -9.18 0.18
N SER A 65 6.49 -10.26 -0.29
CA SER A 65 7.20 -11.43 -0.83
C SER A 65 8.12 -11.10 -2.01
N LYS A 66 7.85 -10.01 -2.72
CA LYS A 66 8.63 -9.54 -3.87
C LYS A 66 9.38 -8.24 -3.60
N ALA A 67 9.58 -7.90 -2.33
CA ALA A 67 10.27 -6.65 -1.96
C ALA A 67 11.70 -6.59 -2.52
N SER A 68 12.39 -7.73 -2.58
CA SER A 68 13.72 -7.80 -3.18
C SER A 68 13.75 -7.48 -4.67
N SER A 69 12.62 -7.62 -5.35
CA SER A 69 12.44 -7.24 -6.77
C SER A 69 11.91 -5.81 -6.93
N GLY A 70 11.80 -5.06 -5.84
CA GLY A 70 11.30 -3.69 -5.87
C GLY A 70 9.77 -3.58 -5.94
N LYS A 71 9.04 -4.62 -5.48
CA LYS A 71 7.59 -4.65 -5.55
C LYS A 71 6.99 -5.06 -4.21
N VAL A 72 6.10 -4.22 -3.69
CA VAL A 72 5.31 -4.51 -2.49
C VAL A 72 3.85 -4.22 -2.81
N LEU A 73 2.96 -5.08 -2.35
CA LEU A 73 1.53 -4.98 -2.65
C LEU A 73 0.72 -4.74 -1.38
N VAL A 74 -0.35 -3.97 -1.50
CA VAL A 74 -1.43 -3.92 -0.52
C VAL A 74 -2.58 -4.75 -1.10
N VAL A 75 -3.00 -5.77 -0.38
CA VAL A 75 -3.94 -6.78 -0.88
C VAL A 75 -5.16 -6.85 0.03
N THR A 76 -6.34 -6.96 -0.57
CA THR A 76 -7.55 -7.40 0.13
C THR A 76 -7.93 -8.76 -0.41
N ASP A 77 -7.82 -9.79 0.44
CA ASP A 77 -7.95 -11.19 0.02
C ASP A 77 -9.12 -11.87 0.72
N THR A 78 -10.30 -11.77 0.10
CA THR A 78 -11.47 -12.56 0.47
C THR A 78 -12.19 -13.01 -0.80
N PRO A 79 -12.98 -14.12 -0.74
CA PRO A 79 -13.70 -14.57 -1.92
C PRO A 79 -14.67 -13.53 -2.52
N TYR A 80 -15.19 -12.63 -1.69
CA TYR A 80 -16.13 -11.59 -2.13
C TYR A 80 -15.50 -10.21 -2.31
N ALA A 81 -14.25 -10.00 -1.92
CA ALA A 81 -13.59 -8.70 -2.01
C ALA A 81 -13.61 -8.14 -3.43
N ARG A 82 -13.22 -8.97 -4.40
CA ARG A 82 -13.20 -8.59 -5.80
C ARG A 82 -14.57 -8.15 -6.30
N ARG A 83 -15.62 -8.88 -5.92
CA ARG A 83 -17.00 -8.55 -6.29
C ARG A 83 -17.40 -7.19 -5.73
N LEU A 84 -17.16 -6.95 -4.46
CA LEU A 84 -17.48 -5.68 -3.81
C LEU A 84 -16.66 -4.52 -4.41
N TYR A 85 -15.40 -4.77 -4.68
CA TYR A 85 -14.49 -3.76 -5.24
C TYR A 85 -14.95 -3.24 -6.60
N PHE A 86 -15.37 -4.15 -7.49
CA PHE A 86 -15.74 -3.81 -8.86
C PHE A 86 -17.22 -3.50 -9.05
N HIS A 87 -18.00 -3.43 -7.97
CA HIS A 87 -19.42 -3.10 -8.00
C HIS A 87 -19.75 -1.91 -7.10
N PRO A 88 -19.24 -0.70 -7.43
CA PRO A 88 -19.50 0.49 -6.61
C PRO A 88 -20.97 0.90 -6.59
N GLU A 89 -21.78 0.38 -7.52
CA GLU A 89 -23.24 0.61 -7.56
C GLU A 89 -24.01 -0.13 -6.47
N TYR A 90 -23.41 -1.09 -5.79
CA TYR A 90 -24.06 -1.81 -4.69
C TYR A 90 -24.35 -0.86 -3.53
N LYS A 91 -25.44 -1.14 -2.81
CA LYS A 91 -25.78 -0.41 -1.59
C LYS A 91 -24.94 -0.94 -0.43
N PHE A 92 -23.91 -0.22 -0.07
CA PHE A 92 -23.09 -0.57 1.08
C PHE A 92 -23.65 0.02 2.36
N SER A 93 -23.60 -0.75 3.46
CA SER A 93 -23.96 -0.23 4.76
C SER A 93 -22.94 0.86 5.19
N THR A 94 -23.45 2.01 5.59
CA THR A 94 -22.63 3.13 6.11
C THR A 94 -22.72 3.26 7.62
N ARG A 95 -23.28 2.25 8.29
CA ARG A 95 -23.46 2.24 9.74
C ARG A 95 -22.12 2.33 10.48
N ASP A 96 -21.17 1.49 10.12
CA ASP A 96 -19.87 1.40 10.78
C ASP A 96 -18.81 2.22 10.05
N ASN A 97 -18.78 2.15 8.71
CA ASN A 97 -17.93 2.95 7.86
C ASN A 97 -18.78 3.92 7.04
N PRO A 98 -18.83 5.21 7.42
CA PRO A 98 -19.70 6.18 6.73
C PRO A 98 -19.39 6.37 5.26
N ASN A 99 -18.16 6.09 4.83
CA ASN A 99 -17.71 6.25 3.45
C ASN A 99 -17.65 4.92 2.69
N ALA A 100 -18.25 3.84 3.22
CA ALA A 100 -18.17 2.51 2.65
C ALA A 100 -18.66 2.49 1.19
N GLY A 101 -17.89 1.82 0.34
CA GLY A 101 -18.19 1.69 -1.08
C GLY A 101 -17.24 0.71 -1.74
N GLY A 102 -17.34 0.59 -3.07
CA GLY A 102 -16.40 -0.17 -3.86
C GLY A 102 -15.15 0.64 -4.20
N ALA A 103 -14.24 0.04 -4.97
CA ALA A 103 -13.04 0.70 -5.51
C ALA A 103 -12.20 1.47 -4.47
N TRP A 104 -12.02 0.89 -3.28
CA TRP A 104 -11.36 1.58 -2.15
C TRP A 104 -9.88 1.88 -2.36
N PHE A 105 -9.20 1.26 -3.31
CA PHE A 105 -7.82 1.61 -3.68
C PHE A 105 -7.74 2.69 -4.78
N GLU A 106 -8.83 3.00 -5.46
CA GLU A 106 -8.84 3.92 -6.58
C GLU A 106 -8.32 5.32 -6.25
N PRO A 107 -8.62 5.90 -5.05
CA PRO A 107 -8.05 7.19 -4.67
C PRO A 107 -6.53 7.24 -4.72
N TYR A 108 -5.86 6.10 -4.49
CA TYR A 108 -4.39 6.00 -4.48
C TYR A 108 -3.80 5.74 -5.87
N ILE A 109 -4.63 5.35 -6.83
CA ILE A 109 -4.21 5.02 -8.19
C ILE A 109 -4.41 6.22 -9.12
N SER A 110 -5.60 6.81 -9.14
CA SER A 110 -5.98 7.89 -10.05
C SER A 110 -6.77 9.01 -9.39
N GLY A 111 -7.08 8.90 -8.10
CA GLY A 111 -7.90 9.84 -7.36
C GLY A 111 -7.11 10.91 -6.61
N ALA A 112 -7.73 11.48 -5.57
CA ALA A 112 -7.18 12.58 -4.79
C ALA A 112 -5.88 12.21 -4.04
N LYS A 113 -5.64 10.93 -3.79
CA LYS A 113 -4.47 10.43 -3.06
C LYS A 113 -3.44 9.75 -3.96
N LYS A 114 -3.47 10.01 -5.26
CA LYS A 114 -2.57 9.38 -6.23
C LYS A 114 -1.08 9.56 -5.94
N ASP A 115 -0.71 10.67 -5.30
CA ASP A 115 0.67 10.98 -4.96
C ASP A 115 1.04 10.59 -3.51
N TYR A 116 0.10 10.01 -2.76
CA TYR A 116 0.30 9.70 -1.35
C TYR A 116 1.46 8.73 -1.14
N ALA A 117 1.46 7.61 -1.83
CA ALA A 117 2.51 6.60 -1.69
C ALA A 117 3.88 7.16 -2.09
N LYS A 118 3.95 7.92 -3.16
CA LYS A 118 5.18 8.57 -3.62
C LYS A 118 5.76 9.52 -2.57
N LYS A 119 4.90 10.34 -1.97
CA LYS A 119 5.33 11.30 -0.94
C LYS A 119 5.79 10.60 0.33
N VAL A 120 5.09 9.56 0.75
CA VAL A 120 5.45 8.77 1.93
C VAL A 120 6.77 8.03 1.70
N PHE A 121 6.93 7.41 0.54
CA PHE A 121 8.15 6.74 0.14
C PHE A 121 9.34 7.70 0.15
N ALA A 122 9.20 8.87 -0.44
CA ALA A 122 10.25 9.89 -0.46
C ALA A 122 10.65 10.32 0.96
N ARG A 123 9.68 10.46 1.87
CA ARG A 123 9.95 10.79 3.27
C ARG A 123 10.76 9.71 3.98
N PHE A 124 10.39 8.44 3.79
CA PHE A 124 11.14 7.33 4.38
C PHE A 124 12.55 7.23 3.82
N MET A 125 12.73 7.46 2.52
CA MET A 125 14.06 7.49 1.91
C MET A 125 14.90 8.64 2.42
N GLN A 126 14.35 9.83 2.57
CA GLN A 126 15.04 10.98 3.15
C GLN A 126 15.51 10.69 4.58
N ASN A 127 14.66 10.06 5.39
CA ASN A 127 15.01 9.69 6.76
C ASN A 127 16.15 8.65 6.79
N SER A 128 16.18 7.73 5.86
CA SER A 128 17.23 6.69 5.78
C SER A 128 18.56 7.27 5.27
N LEU A 129 18.52 8.17 4.28
CA LEU A 129 19.73 8.71 3.62
C LEU A 129 20.25 9.98 4.28
N GLY A 130 19.38 10.77 4.88
CA GLY A 130 19.73 12.08 5.47
C GLY A 130 20.02 12.04 6.94
N GLY A 131 19.88 10.88 7.56
CA GLY A 131 19.96 10.75 9.00
C GLY A 131 20.96 10.18 9.64
#